data_eb6f8503e312e888a1920eb123359014
#
_entry.id   eb6f8503e312e888a1920eb123359014
#
_cell.length_a   1.000
_cell.length_b   1.000
_cell.length_c   1.000
_cell.angle_alpha   90.00
_cell.angle_beta   90.00
_cell.angle_gamma   90.00
#
_symmetry.space_group_name_H-M   'P 1'
#
loop_
_entity.id
_entity.type
_entity.pdbx_description
1 polymer ?
#
loop_
_entity_poly.entity_id
_entity_poly.type
_entity_poly.pdbx_seq_one_letter_code
_entity_poly.pdbx_strand_id
1 'polypeptide(L)'
;MTIHNVVKRAALAFALLGSTAVFAPLLPTQAQAASEVSVVVNRQPITTFQIRQRAAFLQLRRVGGNATQKATEELIDEELKKQEIRRRGINVPDSAIDEAYARFAAENNMNEQQLAEVLSRAGFSADAFKDYIRVQMGWGQAVQAHMRSSERMSEQDVVQRMLAQGGQKPSTTEYTLQQVIFVIPEGQRGAMLGQRKREADGMRSRFQSCDATYTFAKGLRDVTVRDLGRVAQPELPPRWKDDIIRAGNGKTTPVQETERGVEYIAVCSSRSISDDKVAAMVFQSSDLAKLGEQSGGPDGAFLKELRDKAQISRR
;
A
#
# COMPACT_ATOMS: atom_id res chain seq x y z
N MET A 1 43.52 35.28 74.19
CA MET A 1 44.70 35.63 74.98
C MET A 1 45.86 35.58 74.02
N THR A 2 46.29 36.76 73.70
CA THR A 2 47.64 37.38 73.60
C THR A 2 48.55 36.79 72.54
N ILE A 3 48.82 37.52 71.50
CA ILE A 3 49.69 38.68 71.29
C ILE A 3 51.12 38.27 70.92
N HIS A 4 51.56 38.79 69.88
CA HIS A 4 52.68 39.59 69.46
C HIS A 4 53.79 38.88 68.66
N ASN A 5 53.96 39.36 67.45
CA ASN A 5 55.02 40.33 66.97
C ASN A 5 56.40 39.69 66.85
N VAL A 6 57.27 39.94 65.96
CA VAL A 6 57.63 41.07 65.12
C VAL A 6 58.88 40.69 64.31
N VAL A 7 58.95 41.07 63.07
CA VAL A 7 60.03 41.80 62.41
C VAL A 7 61.31 41.08 61.86
N LYS A 8 61.41 41.24 60.56
CA LYS A 8 62.55 41.69 59.75
C LYS A 8 63.83 40.84 59.67
N ARG A 9 64.19 40.44 58.48
CA ARG A 9 65.23 41.11 57.67
C ARG A 9 65.50 40.41 56.38
N ALA A 10 65.73 41.23 55.35
CA ALA A 10 66.08 40.94 53.97
C ALA A 10 67.36 40.10 53.77
N ALA A 11 67.38 39.30 52.75
CA ALA A 11 68.58 38.95 51.96
C ALA A 11 68.17 38.67 50.51
N LEU A 12 68.69 39.49 49.60
CA LEU A 12 68.73 39.27 48.17
C LEU A 12 69.57 38.00 47.88
N ALA A 13 69.06 37.10 47.02
CA ALA A 13 69.90 36.22 46.24
C ALA A 13 69.29 36.03 44.88
N PHE A 14 69.96 36.48 43.86
CA PHE A 14 69.79 36.21 42.45
C PHE A 14 69.83 34.69 42.17
N ALA A 15 68.90 34.08 41.41
CA ALA A 15 69.16 32.88 40.66
C ALA A 15 68.14 32.67 39.61
N LEU A 16 68.52 32.87 38.35
CA LEU A 16 68.28 32.03 37.12
C LEU A 16 66.88 31.58 36.84
N LEU A 17 66.28 32.24 35.83
CA LEU A 17 65.21 31.84 35.01
C LEU A 17 65.54 30.50 34.29
N GLY A 18 64.86 29.42 34.70
CA GLY A 18 64.76 28.20 33.96
C GLY A 18 63.32 28.11 33.40
N SER A 19 63.09 28.60 32.17
CA SER A 19 61.83 28.41 31.46
C SER A 19 61.71 26.93 31.02
N THR A 20 61.06 26.10 31.81
CA THR A 20 60.55 24.82 31.37
C THR A 20 59.30 25.05 30.52
N ALA A 21 59.44 25.05 29.20
CA ALA A 21 58.33 24.95 28.26
C ALA A 21 57.70 23.58 28.45
N VAL A 22 56.55 23.54 29.13
CA VAL A 22 55.67 22.37 29.17
C VAL A 22 55.09 22.20 27.74
N PHE A 23 55.73 21.34 26.99
CA PHE A 23 55.17 20.80 25.74
C PHE A 23 53.99 19.91 26.15
N ALA A 24 52.77 20.47 26.22
CA ALA A 24 51.54 19.67 26.27
C ALA A 24 51.41 18.96 24.91
N PRO A 25 51.35 17.61 24.88
CA PRO A 25 51.03 16.92 23.62
C PRO A 25 49.64 17.33 23.22
N LEU A 26 49.52 18.03 22.08
CA LEU A 26 48.25 18.18 21.36
C LEU A 26 47.79 16.76 20.95
N LEU A 27 47.00 16.15 21.83
CA LEU A 27 46.26 14.94 21.44
C LEU A 27 45.37 15.37 20.28
N PRO A 28 45.42 14.69 19.11
CA PRO A 28 44.47 14.97 18.05
C PRO A 28 43.06 14.68 18.62
N THR A 29 42.29 15.73 18.85
CA THR A 29 40.86 15.60 19.03
C THR A 29 40.37 14.90 17.77
N GLN A 30 39.97 13.65 17.91
CA GLN A 30 39.24 12.97 16.84
C GLN A 30 38.03 13.87 16.56
N ALA A 31 38.09 14.58 15.47
CA ALA A 31 36.94 15.29 14.94
C ALA A 31 35.90 14.21 14.67
N GLN A 32 34.95 14.07 15.60
CA GLN A 32 33.73 13.30 15.31
C GLN A 32 33.17 13.93 14.06
N ALA A 33 33.22 13.19 12.95
CA ALA A 33 32.71 13.66 11.67
C ALA A 33 31.28 14.15 11.91
N ALA A 34 31.10 15.47 11.89
CA ALA A 34 29.80 16.07 12.11
C ALA A 34 28.82 15.45 11.13
N SER A 35 27.76 14.86 11.66
CA SER A 35 26.74 14.24 10.82
C SER A 35 25.95 15.36 10.16
N GLU A 36 26.20 15.59 8.87
CA GLU A 36 25.51 16.60 8.10
C GLU A 36 24.10 16.18 7.72
N VAL A 37 23.17 17.14 7.64
CA VAL A 37 21.83 16.91 7.11
C VAL A 37 21.93 16.78 5.60
N SER A 38 21.57 15.62 5.05
CA SER A 38 21.59 15.34 3.62
C SER A 38 20.23 15.54 2.96
N VAL A 39 19.15 15.15 3.66
CA VAL A 39 17.77 15.27 3.17
C VAL A 39 16.90 15.77 4.30
N VAL A 40 15.87 16.55 3.98
CA VAL A 40 14.81 16.95 4.92
C VAL A 40 13.47 16.51 4.37
N VAL A 41 12.71 15.74 5.14
CA VAL A 41 11.38 15.23 4.80
C VAL A 41 10.35 15.84 5.76
N ASN A 42 9.51 16.77 5.29
CA ASN A 42 8.52 17.46 6.11
C ASN A 42 9.12 18.03 7.42
N ARG A 43 10.25 18.71 7.35
CA ARG A 43 11.03 19.28 8.48
C ARG A 43 11.82 18.26 9.34
N GLN A 44 11.78 16.97 9.04
CA GLN A 44 12.58 15.94 9.71
C GLN A 44 13.88 15.71 8.93
N PRO A 45 15.04 15.87 9.55
CA PRO A 45 16.32 15.68 8.88
C PRO A 45 16.70 14.20 8.78
N ILE A 46 17.27 13.83 7.65
CA ILE A 46 17.99 12.58 7.42
C ILE A 46 19.47 12.93 7.27
N THR A 47 20.32 12.30 8.07
CA THR A 47 21.73 12.63 8.13
C THR A 47 22.58 11.72 7.24
N THR A 48 23.77 12.21 6.87
CA THR A 48 24.78 11.41 6.15
C THR A 48 25.19 10.15 6.92
N PHE A 49 25.15 10.21 8.26
CA PHE A 49 25.40 9.06 9.11
C PHE A 49 24.34 7.97 8.95
N GLN A 50 23.06 8.35 9.00
CA GLN A 50 21.94 7.41 8.79
C GLN A 50 21.98 6.79 7.40
N ILE A 51 22.30 7.57 6.36
CA ILE A 51 22.45 7.06 5.00
C ILE A 51 23.57 6.03 4.90
N ARG A 52 24.73 6.29 5.52
CA ARG A 52 25.84 5.33 5.54
C ARG A 52 25.47 4.04 6.27
N GLN A 53 24.81 4.14 7.43
CA GLN A 53 24.33 2.95 8.14
C GLN A 53 23.34 2.14 7.30
N ARG A 54 22.36 2.79 6.67
CA ARG A 54 21.39 2.10 5.81
C ARG A 54 22.06 1.47 4.58
N ALA A 55 23.02 2.16 3.96
CA ALA A 55 23.80 1.62 2.85
C ALA A 55 24.57 0.37 3.24
N ALA A 56 25.18 0.34 4.43
CA ALA A 56 25.85 -0.82 4.99
C ALA A 56 24.87 -1.99 5.20
N PHE A 57 23.68 -1.74 5.70
CA PHE A 57 22.63 -2.75 5.85
C PHE A 57 22.17 -3.32 4.50
N LEU A 58 22.01 -2.47 3.48
CA LEU A 58 21.67 -2.91 2.11
C LEU A 58 22.75 -3.80 1.50
N GLN A 59 24.02 -3.48 1.75
CA GLN A 59 25.15 -4.30 1.31
C GLN A 59 25.14 -5.67 2.00
N LEU A 60 24.89 -5.72 3.32
CA LEU A 60 24.72 -6.97 4.06
C LEU A 60 23.61 -7.85 3.46
N ARG A 61 22.51 -7.24 3.03
CA ARG A 61 21.40 -7.90 2.35
C ARG A 61 21.68 -8.21 0.87
N ARG A 62 22.87 -7.90 0.36
CA ARG A 62 23.27 -8.08 -1.04
C ARG A 62 22.35 -7.40 -2.05
N VAL A 63 21.80 -6.24 -1.70
CA VAL A 63 20.96 -5.46 -2.59
C VAL A 63 21.84 -4.79 -3.66
N GLY A 64 21.68 -5.18 -4.92
CA GLY A 64 22.48 -4.65 -6.04
C GLY A 64 22.25 -3.17 -6.32
N GLY A 65 23.16 -2.53 -7.08
CA GLY A 65 23.09 -1.13 -7.50
C GLY A 65 23.76 -0.17 -6.52
N ASN A 66 23.49 1.15 -6.67
CA ASN A 66 24.07 2.18 -5.82
C ASN A 66 23.45 2.14 -4.41
N ALA A 67 24.18 1.57 -3.43
CA ALA A 67 23.70 1.39 -2.07
C ALA A 67 23.39 2.73 -1.37
N THR A 68 24.16 3.80 -1.62
CA THR A 68 23.91 5.12 -1.03
C THR A 68 22.62 5.74 -1.54
N GLN A 69 22.38 5.67 -2.85
CA GLN A 69 21.15 6.19 -3.44
C GLN A 69 19.93 5.42 -2.93
N LYS A 70 20.00 4.09 -2.92
CA LYS A 70 18.92 3.25 -2.39
C LYS A 70 18.67 3.49 -0.90
N ALA A 71 19.72 3.63 -0.11
CA ALA A 71 19.63 3.96 1.30
C ALA A 71 18.92 5.31 1.54
N THR A 72 19.23 6.31 0.70
CA THR A 72 18.58 7.62 0.77
C THR A 72 17.07 7.50 0.50
N GLU A 73 16.68 6.79 -0.56
CA GLU A 73 15.26 6.60 -0.90
C GLU A 73 14.53 5.80 0.18
N GLU A 74 15.13 4.71 0.69
CA GLU A 74 14.53 3.93 1.77
C GLU A 74 14.36 4.73 3.06
N LEU A 75 15.29 5.63 3.40
CA LEU A 75 15.17 6.47 4.58
C LEU A 75 14.12 7.57 4.41
N ILE A 76 13.95 8.10 3.20
CA ILE A 76 12.84 9.02 2.89
C ILE A 76 11.50 8.30 3.11
N ASP A 77 11.34 7.09 2.57
CA ASP A 77 10.14 6.28 2.74
C ASP A 77 9.90 5.93 4.20
N GLU A 78 10.95 5.54 4.91
CA GLU A 78 10.87 5.21 6.32
C GLU A 78 10.44 6.41 7.16
N GLU A 79 10.94 7.60 6.87
CA GLU A 79 10.54 8.81 7.60
C GLU A 79 9.06 9.15 7.33
N LEU A 80 8.59 9.01 6.10
CA LEU A 80 7.17 9.19 5.79
C LEU A 80 6.28 8.17 6.52
N LYS A 81 6.71 6.91 6.57
CA LYS A 81 6.05 5.86 7.34
C LYS A 81 6.00 6.19 8.84
N LYS A 82 7.13 6.63 9.42
CA LYS A 82 7.21 7.08 10.82
C LYS A 82 6.25 8.22 11.12
N GLN A 83 6.16 9.21 10.25
CA GLN A 83 5.25 10.34 10.41
C GLN A 83 3.79 9.87 10.39
N GLU A 84 3.43 9.00 9.49
CA GLU A 84 2.07 8.47 9.38
C GLU A 84 1.68 7.57 10.56
N ILE A 85 2.61 6.71 11.03
CA ILE A 85 2.44 5.90 12.24
C ILE A 85 2.15 6.80 13.44
N ARG A 86 2.95 7.86 13.64
CA ARG A 86 2.74 8.85 14.71
C ARG A 86 1.41 9.59 14.55
N ARG A 87 1.07 10.03 13.35
CA ARG A 87 -0.18 10.74 13.06
C ARG A 87 -1.42 9.93 13.42
N ARG A 88 -1.34 8.61 13.23
CA ARG A 88 -2.42 7.68 13.56
C ARG A 88 -2.42 7.21 15.02
N GLY A 89 -1.44 7.60 15.82
CA GLY A 89 -1.31 7.15 17.21
C GLY A 89 -1.01 5.65 17.32
N ILE A 90 -0.41 5.05 16.30
CA ILE A 90 -0.05 3.63 16.30
C ILE A 90 1.18 3.44 17.19
N ASN A 91 1.06 2.56 18.17
CA ASN A 91 2.14 2.18 19.06
C ASN A 91 2.49 0.69 18.86
N VAL A 92 3.77 0.42 18.62
CA VAL A 92 4.30 -0.95 18.56
C VAL A 92 5.06 -1.22 19.87
N PRO A 93 4.61 -2.14 20.71
CA PRO A 93 5.26 -2.45 21.98
C PRO A 93 6.71 -2.93 21.77
N ASP A 94 7.61 -2.53 22.66
CA ASP A 94 9.02 -2.96 22.58
C ASP A 94 9.17 -4.48 22.69
N SER A 95 8.34 -5.15 23.49
CA SER A 95 8.31 -6.61 23.56
C SER A 95 8.07 -7.28 22.20
N ALA A 96 7.15 -6.73 21.39
CA ALA A 96 6.88 -7.27 20.06
C ALA A 96 8.06 -7.07 19.11
N ILE A 97 8.81 -5.98 19.29
CA ILE A 97 10.02 -5.69 18.50
C ILE A 97 11.14 -6.66 18.91
N ASP A 98 11.32 -6.88 20.20
CA ASP A 98 12.33 -7.82 20.73
C ASP A 98 12.04 -9.26 20.27
N GLU A 99 10.77 -9.68 20.32
CA GLU A 99 10.36 -10.98 19.77
C GLU A 99 10.62 -11.09 18.25
N ALA A 100 10.36 -10.04 17.50
CA ALA A 100 10.62 -10.04 16.06
C ALA A 100 12.14 -10.07 15.76
N TYR A 101 12.95 -9.36 16.56
CA TYR A 101 14.40 -9.38 16.50
C TYR A 101 14.97 -10.76 16.79
N ALA A 102 14.52 -11.39 17.89
CA ALA A 102 14.92 -12.74 18.29
C ALA A 102 14.53 -13.78 17.22
N ARG A 103 13.32 -13.67 16.67
CA ARG A 103 12.86 -14.55 15.59
C ARG A 103 13.70 -14.39 14.34
N PHE A 104 14.02 -13.16 13.93
CA PHE A 104 14.90 -12.90 12.79
C PHE A 104 16.30 -13.52 13.01
N ALA A 105 16.85 -13.41 14.22
CA ALA A 105 18.12 -14.07 14.56
C ALA A 105 18.03 -15.59 14.39
N ALA A 106 16.99 -16.21 14.95
CA ALA A 106 16.77 -17.65 14.88
C ALA A 106 16.57 -18.15 13.43
N GLU A 107 15.81 -17.42 12.59
CA GLU A 107 15.61 -17.74 11.18
C GLU A 107 16.91 -17.70 10.36
N ASN A 108 17.90 -16.94 10.84
CA ASN A 108 19.25 -16.89 10.26
C ASN A 108 20.26 -17.78 10.99
N ASN A 109 19.81 -18.74 11.83
CA ASN A 109 20.64 -19.64 12.63
C ASN A 109 21.62 -18.90 13.57
N MET A 110 21.19 -17.79 14.14
CA MET A 110 21.96 -16.97 15.08
C MET A 110 21.16 -16.76 16.38
N ASN A 111 21.86 -16.50 17.46
CA ASN A 111 21.26 -15.86 18.63
C ASN A 111 21.33 -14.33 18.49
N GLU A 112 20.64 -13.61 19.38
CA GLU A 112 20.56 -12.15 19.33
C GLU A 112 21.91 -11.44 19.44
N GLN A 113 22.85 -11.98 20.22
CA GLN A 113 24.21 -11.43 20.36
C GLN A 113 25.00 -11.59 19.06
N GLN A 114 24.92 -12.76 18.43
CA GLN A 114 25.57 -13.03 17.14
C GLN A 114 25.00 -12.11 16.05
N LEU A 115 23.69 -11.91 16.04
CA LEU A 115 23.05 -10.97 15.10
C LEU A 115 23.55 -9.54 15.34
N ALA A 116 23.60 -9.09 16.60
CA ALA A 116 24.11 -7.75 16.95
C ALA A 116 25.57 -7.56 16.51
N GLU A 117 26.42 -8.59 16.66
CA GLU A 117 27.81 -8.54 16.18
C GLU A 117 27.90 -8.46 14.65
N VAL A 118 27.12 -9.25 13.93
CA VAL A 118 27.09 -9.23 12.46
C VAL A 118 26.66 -7.87 11.95
N LEU A 119 25.59 -7.31 12.51
CA LEU A 119 25.10 -5.97 12.17
C LEU A 119 26.16 -4.90 12.48
N SER A 120 26.76 -4.94 13.67
CA SER A 120 27.80 -3.98 14.09
C SER A 120 29.03 -4.00 13.19
N ARG A 121 29.54 -5.21 12.84
CA ARG A 121 30.66 -5.37 11.88
C ARG A 121 30.32 -4.82 10.50
N ALA A 122 29.06 -4.88 10.10
CA ALA A 122 28.58 -4.30 8.85
C ALA A 122 28.37 -2.77 8.93
N GLY A 123 28.51 -2.16 10.12
CA GLY A 123 28.27 -0.72 10.32
C GLY A 123 26.80 -0.32 10.51
N PHE A 124 25.97 -1.29 10.90
CA PHE A 124 24.54 -1.08 11.22
C PHE A 124 24.28 -1.58 12.65
N SER A 125 23.74 -0.72 13.51
CA SER A 125 23.53 -1.12 14.91
C SER A 125 22.30 -1.99 15.11
N ALA A 126 22.29 -2.77 16.20
CA ALA A 126 21.11 -3.54 16.61
C ALA A 126 19.90 -2.64 16.89
N ASP A 127 20.13 -1.47 17.50
CA ASP A 127 19.06 -0.51 17.77
C ASP A 127 18.46 0.07 16.47
N ALA A 128 19.31 0.41 15.49
CA ALA A 128 18.85 0.86 14.18
C ALA A 128 18.03 -0.24 13.46
N PHE A 129 18.38 -1.51 13.67
CA PHE A 129 17.60 -2.62 13.12
C PHE A 129 16.27 -2.82 13.85
N LYS A 130 16.25 -2.68 15.18
CA LYS A 130 15.00 -2.70 15.97
C LYS A 130 14.08 -1.54 15.57
N ASP A 131 14.62 -0.35 15.33
CA ASP A 131 13.84 0.79 14.81
C ASP A 131 13.27 0.51 13.43
N TYR A 132 14.03 -0.11 12.56
CA TYR A 132 13.54 -0.57 11.26
C TYR A 132 12.37 -1.56 11.42
N ILE A 133 12.49 -2.56 12.30
CA ILE A 133 11.41 -3.52 12.61
C ILE A 133 10.17 -2.78 13.12
N ARG A 134 10.33 -1.83 14.05
CA ARG A 134 9.22 -1.02 14.60
C ARG A 134 8.46 -0.32 13.49
N VAL A 135 9.16 0.27 12.54
CA VAL A 135 8.52 0.96 11.41
C VAL A 135 7.79 0.00 10.50
N GLN A 136 8.37 -1.17 10.19
CA GLN A 136 7.70 -2.15 9.34
C GLN A 136 6.42 -2.68 9.98
N MET A 137 6.44 -2.98 11.27
CA MET A 137 5.26 -3.46 12.02
C MET A 137 4.18 -2.37 12.13
N GLY A 138 4.57 -1.15 12.47
CA GLY A 138 3.65 -0.01 12.57
C GLY A 138 3.06 0.37 11.22
N TRP A 139 3.84 0.27 10.15
CA TRP A 139 3.39 0.56 8.80
C TRP A 139 2.30 -0.41 8.33
N GLY A 140 2.45 -1.71 8.58
CA GLY A 140 1.40 -2.68 8.27
C GLY A 140 0.06 -2.32 8.93
N GLN A 141 0.10 -1.87 10.20
CA GLN A 141 -1.10 -1.39 10.90
C GLN A 141 -1.66 -0.09 10.28
N ALA A 142 -0.78 0.83 9.86
CA ALA A 142 -1.18 2.08 9.22
C ALA A 142 -1.88 1.85 7.87
N VAL A 143 -1.36 0.93 7.06
CA VAL A 143 -1.97 0.51 5.78
C VAL A 143 -3.36 -0.09 6.01
N GLN A 144 -3.49 -1.02 6.95
CA GLN A 144 -4.79 -1.61 7.28
C GLN A 144 -5.79 -0.57 7.79
N ALA A 145 -5.34 0.38 8.63
CA ALA A 145 -6.20 1.46 9.11
C ALA A 145 -6.60 2.41 7.99
N HIS A 146 -5.71 2.68 7.03
CA HIS A 146 -5.99 3.48 5.83
C HIS A 146 -7.06 2.80 4.97
N MET A 147 -6.91 1.51 4.68
CA MET A 147 -7.90 0.74 3.91
C MET A 147 -9.28 0.76 4.58
N ARG A 148 -9.35 0.44 5.88
CA ARG A 148 -10.63 0.49 6.62
C ARG A 148 -11.27 1.89 6.65
N SER A 149 -10.48 2.96 6.67
CA SER A 149 -11.03 4.33 6.60
C SER A 149 -11.56 4.66 5.21
N SER A 150 -10.92 4.16 4.17
CA SER A 150 -11.38 4.33 2.78
C SER A 150 -12.68 3.56 2.51
N GLU A 151 -12.82 2.36 3.07
CA GLU A 151 -14.04 1.57 2.98
C GLU A 151 -15.26 2.20 3.71
N ARG A 152 -15.00 3.04 4.73
CA ARG A 152 -16.04 3.71 5.52
C ARG A 152 -16.41 5.11 5.01
N MET A 153 -15.78 5.57 3.94
CA MET A 153 -16.13 6.86 3.37
C MET A 153 -17.57 6.83 2.84
N SER A 154 -18.36 7.84 3.21
CA SER A 154 -19.69 7.98 2.62
C SER A 154 -19.60 8.31 1.11
N GLU A 155 -20.66 8.00 0.37
CA GLU A 155 -20.75 8.34 -1.06
C GLU A 155 -20.47 9.84 -1.29
N GLN A 156 -20.96 10.69 -0.38
CA GLN A 156 -20.75 12.15 -0.43
C GLN A 156 -19.27 12.53 -0.22
N ASP A 157 -18.57 11.89 0.74
CA ASP A 157 -17.15 12.16 1.00
C ASP A 157 -16.30 11.78 -0.20
N VAL A 158 -16.62 10.66 -0.86
CA VAL A 158 -15.92 10.20 -2.08
C VAL A 158 -16.09 11.22 -3.20
N VAL A 159 -17.33 11.70 -3.41
CA VAL A 159 -17.63 12.72 -4.44
C VAL A 159 -16.92 14.04 -4.13
N GLN A 160 -16.93 14.50 -2.88
CA GLN A 160 -16.24 15.72 -2.47
C GLN A 160 -14.71 15.60 -2.69
N ARG A 161 -14.13 14.47 -2.34
CA ARG A 161 -12.69 14.20 -2.56
C ARG A 161 -12.33 14.22 -4.04
N MET A 162 -13.17 13.60 -4.87
CA MET A 162 -13.00 13.58 -6.32
C MET A 162 -13.06 14.98 -6.92
N LEU A 163 -14.05 15.79 -6.52
CA LEU A 163 -14.19 17.18 -6.97
C LEU A 163 -13.01 18.04 -6.51
N ALA A 164 -12.52 17.85 -5.28
CA ALA A 164 -11.35 18.55 -4.74
C ALA A 164 -10.06 18.22 -5.52
N GLN A 165 -9.98 17.05 -6.16
CA GLN A 165 -8.87 16.66 -7.03
C GLN A 165 -9.03 17.15 -8.48
N GLY A 166 -10.01 18.00 -8.76
CA GLY A 166 -10.29 18.54 -10.11
C GLY A 166 -11.00 17.56 -11.04
N GLY A 167 -11.52 16.45 -10.50
CA GLY A 167 -12.28 15.45 -11.26
C GLY A 167 -13.69 15.92 -11.57
N GLN A 168 -14.22 15.48 -12.71
CA GLN A 168 -15.64 15.61 -13.02
C GLN A 168 -16.38 14.38 -12.48
N LYS A 169 -17.67 14.55 -12.15
CA LYS A 169 -18.52 13.46 -11.70
C LYS A 169 -18.57 12.37 -12.78
N PRO A 170 -18.06 11.17 -12.52
CA PRO A 170 -18.02 10.13 -13.53
C PRO A 170 -19.42 9.64 -13.87
N SER A 171 -19.60 9.22 -15.11
CA SER A 171 -20.78 8.51 -15.56
C SER A 171 -20.44 7.04 -15.76
N THR A 172 -21.42 6.18 -15.58
CA THR A 172 -21.32 4.76 -15.95
C THR A 172 -22.55 4.34 -16.73
N THR A 173 -22.49 3.13 -17.30
CA THR A 173 -23.64 2.55 -17.99
C THR A 173 -24.45 1.71 -17.01
N GLU A 174 -25.75 1.95 -16.92
CA GLU A 174 -26.72 1.08 -16.26
C GLU A 174 -27.38 0.20 -17.33
N TYR A 175 -27.46 -1.09 -17.06
CA TYR A 175 -28.07 -2.09 -17.92
C TYR A 175 -29.35 -2.62 -17.28
N THR A 176 -30.43 -2.73 -18.05
CA THR A 176 -31.59 -3.55 -17.66
C THR A 176 -31.40 -4.92 -18.28
N LEU A 177 -31.33 -5.94 -17.43
CA LEU A 177 -30.92 -7.29 -17.83
C LEU A 177 -32.00 -8.32 -17.58
N GLN A 178 -32.05 -9.31 -18.46
CA GLN A 178 -32.87 -10.49 -18.33
C GLN A 178 -32.03 -11.73 -18.57
N GLN A 179 -32.15 -12.72 -17.69
CA GLN A 179 -31.45 -14.02 -17.80
C GLN A 179 -32.36 -15.07 -18.34
N VAL A 180 -31.92 -15.81 -19.34
CA VAL A 180 -32.60 -16.96 -19.89
C VAL A 180 -31.81 -18.22 -19.61
N ILE A 181 -32.45 -19.21 -18.96
CA ILE A 181 -31.84 -20.43 -18.47
C ILE A 181 -32.56 -21.62 -19.13
N PHE A 182 -31.82 -22.40 -19.90
CA PHE A 182 -32.23 -23.71 -20.40
C PHE A 182 -31.78 -24.74 -19.37
N VAL A 183 -32.69 -25.12 -18.50
CA VAL A 183 -32.40 -26.00 -17.37
C VAL A 183 -32.05 -27.40 -17.83
N ILE A 184 -31.00 -27.96 -17.24
CA ILE A 184 -30.62 -29.35 -17.39
C ILE A 184 -30.72 -30.04 -16.04
N PRO A 185 -31.59 -31.05 -15.87
CA PRO A 185 -31.66 -31.78 -14.61
C PRO A 185 -30.34 -32.43 -14.24
N GLU A 186 -30.10 -32.54 -12.93
CA GLU A 186 -28.91 -33.19 -12.41
C GLU A 186 -28.80 -34.62 -12.90
N GLY A 187 -27.61 -35.04 -13.32
CA GLY A 187 -27.37 -36.37 -13.91
C GLY A 187 -27.67 -36.50 -15.41
N GLN A 188 -28.37 -35.54 -16.06
CA GLN A 188 -28.66 -35.59 -17.49
C GLN A 188 -27.74 -34.69 -18.34
N ARG A 189 -26.73 -34.08 -17.73
CA ARG A 189 -25.89 -33.11 -18.41
C ARG A 189 -25.20 -33.65 -19.67
N GLY A 190 -24.61 -34.82 -19.58
CA GLY A 190 -23.91 -35.43 -20.72
C GLY A 190 -24.83 -35.69 -21.94
N ALA A 191 -26.07 -36.06 -21.68
CA ALA A 191 -27.04 -36.37 -22.76
C ALA A 191 -27.69 -35.10 -23.35
N MET A 192 -27.95 -34.08 -22.52
CA MET A 192 -28.78 -32.93 -22.91
C MET A 192 -28.01 -31.66 -23.27
N LEU A 193 -26.76 -31.54 -22.85
CA LEU A 193 -26.00 -30.27 -22.97
C LEU A 193 -25.93 -29.76 -24.42
N GLY A 194 -25.58 -30.62 -25.36
CA GLY A 194 -25.47 -30.27 -26.78
C GLY A 194 -26.81 -29.84 -27.41
N GLN A 195 -27.91 -30.47 -27.01
CA GLN A 195 -29.24 -30.10 -27.46
C GLN A 195 -29.65 -28.75 -26.87
N ARG A 196 -29.51 -28.58 -25.55
CA ARG A 196 -29.85 -27.32 -24.86
C ARG A 196 -29.06 -26.13 -25.37
N LYS A 197 -27.80 -26.34 -25.72
CA LYS A 197 -26.97 -25.29 -26.31
C LYS A 197 -27.53 -24.85 -27.69
N ARG A 198 -27.92 -25.77 -28.55
CA ARG A 198 -28.53 -25.42 -29.84
C ARG A 198 -29.88 -24.73 -29.66
N GLU A 199 -30.72 -25.17 -28.71
CA GLU A 199 -31.99 -24.52 -28.38
C GLU A 199 -31.79 -23.08 -27.89
N ALA A 200 -30.83 -22.87 -26.99
CA ALA A 200 -30.48 -21.57 -26.47
C ALA A 200 -29.92 -20.63 -27.56
N ASP A 201 -29.03 -21.12 -28.42
CA ASP A 201 -28.50 -20.33 -29.55
C ASP A 201 -29.64 -20.04 -30.58
N GLY A 202 -30.54 -20.98 -30.82
CA GLY A 202 -31.71 -20.78 -31.67
C GLY A 202 -32.69 -19.74 -31.11
N MET A 203 -32.92 -19.69 -29.81
CA MET A 203 -33.72 -18.66 -29.17
C MET A 203 -33.01 -17.31 -29.19
N ARG A 204 -31.72 -17.28 -28.86
CA ARG A 204 -30.90 -16.10 -28.86
C ARG A 204 -30.82 -15.42 -30.24
N SER A 205 -30.68 -16.18 -31.32
CA SER A 205 -30.62 -15.66 -32.69
C SER A 205 -31.92 -14.98 -33.14
N ARG A 206 -33.03 -15.31 -32.50
CA ARG A 206 -34.37 -14.73 -32.75
C ARG A 206 -34.77 -13.66 -31.70
N PHE A 207 -33.87 -13.25 -30.87
CA PHE A 207 -34.14 -12.24 -29.85
C PHE A 207 -34.55 -10.92 -30.50
N GLN A 208 -35.69 -10.39 -30.08
CA GLN A 208 -36.21 -9.08 -30.52
C GLN A 208 -36.32 -8.10 -29.37
N SER A 209 -36.85 -8.53 -28.25
CA SER A 209 -36.97 -7.72 -27.02
C SER A 209 -37.10 -8.63 -25.80
N CYS A 210 -36.88 -8.08 -24.61
CA CYS A 210 -37.09 -8.84 -23.38
C CYS A 210 -38.55 -9.23 -23.15
N ASP A 211 -39.52 -8.40 -23.56
CA ASP A 211 -40.94 -8.77 -23.47
C ASP A 211 -41.30 -9.94 -24.39
N ALA A 212 -40.77 -9.94 -25.60
CA ALA A 212 -40.97 -11.06 -26.56
C ALA A 212 -40.35 -12.37 -26.06
N THR A 213 -39.26 -12.29 -25.29
CA THR A 213 -38.58 -13.46 -24.70
C THR A 213 -39.52 -14.30 -23.84
N TYR A 214 -40.35 -13.69 -22.99
CA TYR A 214 -41.31 -14.38 -22.16
C TYR A 214 -42.35 -15.17 -23.00
N THR A 215 -42.86 -14.55 -24.04
CA THR A 215 -43.84 -15.18 -24.91
C THR A 215 -43.22 -16.38 -25.63
N PHE A 216 -41.99 -16.23 -26.11
CA PHE A 216 -41.27 -17.30 -26.79
C PHE A 216 -40.90 -18.45 -25.84
N ALA A 217 -40.45 -18.14 -24.63
CA ALA A 217 -40.07 -19.14 -23.62
C ALA A 217 -41.23 -19.99 -23.14
N LYS A 218 -42.47 -19.47 -23.11
CA LYS A 218 -43.67 -20.23 -22.74
C LYS A 218 -43.90 -21.46 -23.63
N GLY A 219 -43.41 -21.46 -24.86
CA GLY A 219 -43.49 -22.59 -25.79
C GLY A 219 -42.38 -23.63 -25.64
N LEU A 220 -41.43 -23.40 -24.76
CA LEU A 220 -40.28 -24.27 -24.58
C LEU A 220 -40.34 -24.99 -23.22
N ARG A 221 -39.87 -26.26 -23.20
CA ARG A 221 -39.79 -27.01 -21.94
C ARG A 221 -38.52 -26.65 -21.18
N ASP A 222 -38.64 -26.58 -19.86
CA ASP A 222 -37.53 -26.37 -18.92
C ASP A 222 -36.69 -25.13 -19.27
N VAL A 223 -37.35 -24.05 -19.68
CA VAL A 223 -36.76 -22.74 -19.90
C VAL A 223 -37.29 -21.76 -18.87
N THR A 224 -36.39 -21.14 -18.16
CA THR A 224 -36.69 -20.11 -17.15
C THR A 224 -36.20 -18.76 -17.62
N VAL A 225 -37.05 -17.74 -17.52
CA VAL A 225 -36.70 -16.34 -17.79
C VAL A 225 -36.78 -15.57 -16.47
N ARG A 226 -35.73 -14.87 -16.11
CA ARG A 226 -35.62 -14.06 -14.89
C ARG A 226 -35.24 -12.64 -15.24
N ASP A 227 -35.97 -11.68 -14.72
CA ASP A 227 -35.52 -10.31 -14.74
C ASP A 227 -34.48 -10.09 -13.65
N LEU A 228 -33.33 -9.57 -14.04
CA LEU A 228 -32.26 -9.22 -13.15
C LEU A 228 -32.36 -7.74 -12.69
N GLY A 229 -33.30 -7.00 -13.28
CA GLY A 229 -33.49 -5.58 -12.99
C GLY A 229 -32.38 -4.70 -13.59
N ARG A 230 -32.15 -3.56 -12.95
CA ARG A 230 -31.15 -2.58 -13.36
C ARG A 230 -29.85 -2.80 -12.59
N VAL A 231 -28.75 -2.90 -13.32
CA VAL A 231 -27.42 -3.20 -12.78
C VAL A 231 -26.42 -2.22 -13.37
N ALA A 232 -25.70 -1.50 -12.55
CA ALA A 232 -24.62 -0.63 -13.00
C ALA A 232 -23.40 -1.43 -13.47
N GLN A 233 -22.68 -0.93 -14.46
CA GLN A 233 -21.52 -1.64 -15.04
C GLN A 233 -20.49 -2.12 -14.01
N PRO A 234 -20.13 -1.38 -12.93
CA PRO A 234 -19.23 -1.89 -11.90
C PRO A 234 -19.79 -3.09 -11.12
N GLU A 235 -21.11 -3.20 -11.00
CA GLU A 235 -21.82 -4.26 -10.25
C GLU A 235 -22.07 -5.52 -11.10
N LEU A 236 -21.75 -5.49 -12.40
CA LEU A 236 -21.95 -6.65 -13.26
C LEU A 236 -21.14 -7.87 -12.76
N PRO A 237 -21.76 -9.07 -12.70
CA PRO A 237 -21.05 -10.29 -12.29
C PRO A 237 -19.82 -10.51 -13.19
N PRO A 238 -18.64 -10.82 -12.61
CA PRO A 238 -17.39 -10.94 -13.39
C PRO A 238 -17.51 -11.88 -14.58
N ARG A 239 -18.23 -12.99 -14.41
CA ARG A 239 -18.45 -14.00 -15.45
C ARG A 239 -19.14 -13.44 -16.70
N TRP A 240 -20.05 -12.48 -16.55
CA TRP A 240 -20.90 -11.96 -17.61
C TRP A 240 -20.53 -10.56 -18.08
N LYS A 241 -19.68 -9.87 -17.31
CA LYS A 241 -19.38 -8.46 -17.49
C LYS A 241 -18.96 -8.10 -18.90
N ASP A 242 -17.94 -8.76 -19.41
CA ASP A 242 -17.37 -8.46 -20.72
C ASP A 242 -18.34 -8.80 -21.86
N ASP A 243 -19.12 -9.88 -21.72
CA ASP A 243 -20.10 -10.29 -22.71
C ASP A 243 -21.30 -9.34 -22.72
N ILE A 244 -21.76 -8.84 -21.58
CA ILE A 244 -22.83 -7.85 -21.48
C ILE A 244 -22.40 -6.53 -22.13
N ILE A 245 -21.19 -6.05 -21.80
CA ILE A 245 -20.64 -4.82 -22.37
C ILE A 245 -20.51 -4.94 -23.90
N ARG A 246 -20.01 -6.08 -24.37
CA ARG A 246 -19.83 -6.36 -25.80
C ARG A 246 -21.17 -6.52 -26.54
N ALA A 247 -22.15 -7.13 -25.92
CA ALA A 247 -23.48 -7.30 -26.52
C ALA A 247 -24.13 -5.94 -26.79
N GLY A 248 -24.11 -5.06 -25.79
CA GLY A 248 -24.72 -3.74 -25.92
C GLY A 248 -26.24 -3.77 -25.89
N ASN A 249 -26.84 -2.59 -26.06
CA ASN A 249 -28.27 -2.37 -25.97
C ASN A 249 -29.09 -3.20 -26.97
N GLY A 250 -30.17 -3.83 -26.53
CA GLY A 250 -31.08 -4.58 -27.38
C GLY A 250 -30.51 -5.87 -27.96
N LYS A 251 -29.46 -6.42 -27.36
CA LYS A 251 -28.80 -7.65 -27.84
C LYS A 251 -28.59 -8.64 -26.69
N THR A 252 -28.00 -9.78 -27.00
CA THR A 252 -27.77 -10.88 -26.06
C THR A 252 -26.29 -11.25 -26.01
N THR A 253 -25.85 -11.76 -24.86
CA THR A 253 -24.54 -12.39 -24.72
C THR A 253 -24.45 -13.69 -25.49
N PRO A 254 -23.27 -14.22 -25.76
CA PRO A 254 -23.08 -15.62 -26.13
C PRO A 254 -23.69 -16.56 -25.07
N VAL A 255 -24.01 -17.76 -25.47
CA VAL A 255 -24.48 -18.81 -24.57
C VAL A 255 -23.33 -19.32 -23.72
N GLN A 256 -23.56 -19.46 -22.41
CA GLN A 256 -22.58 -20.03 -21.47
C GLN A 256 -23.17 -21.27 -20.77
N GLU A 257 -22.31 -22.23 -20.49
CA GLU A 257 -22.64 -23.39 -19.67
C GLU A 257 -22.50 -23.02 -18.19
N THR A 258 -23.54 -23.32 -17.40
CA THR A 258 -23.56 -23.10 -15.96
C THR A 258 -23.95 -24.35 -15.22
N GLU A 259 -23.92 -24.35 -13.91
CA GLU A 259 -24.38 -25.48 -13.08
C GLU A 259 -25.85 -25.81 -13.34
N ARG A 260 -26.69 -24.83 -13.67
CA ARG A 260 -28.12 -24.98 -13.93
C ARG A 260 -28.43 -25.46 -15.32
N GLY A 261 -27.47 -25.43 -16.23
CA GLY A 261 -27.68 -25.81 -17.62
C GLY A 261 -26.94 -24.89 -18.60
N VAL A 262 -27.68 -24.31 -19.53
CA VAL A 262 -27.17 -23.38 -20.54
C VAL A 262 -27.91 -22.08 -20.44
N GLU A 263 -27.17 -20.98 -20.39
CA GLU A 263 -27.73 -19.64 -20.10
C GLU A 263 -27.19 -18.58 -21.04
N TYR A 264 -27.96 -17.52 -21.23
CA TYR A 264 -27.49 -16.26 -21.80
C TYR A 264 -28.16 -15.05 -21.10
N ILE A 265 -27.57 -13.91 -21.21
CA ILE A 265 -28.12 -12.64 -20.71
C ILE A 265 -28.61 -11.80 -21.91
N ALA A 266 -29.81 -11.29 -21.81
CA ALA A 266 -30.34 -10.29 -22.73
C ALA A 266 -30.18 -8.90 -22.10
N VAL A 267 -29.65 -7.98 -22.87
CA VAL A 267 -29.55 -6.55 -22.51
C VAL A 267 -30.79 -5.84 -23.04
N CYS A 268 -31.79 -5.70 -22.19
CA CYS A 268 -33.08 -5.10 -22.56
C CYS A 268 -32.95 -3.62 -22.93
N SER A 269 -32.16 -2.89 -22.12
CA SER A 269 -31.81 -1.51 -22.37
C SER A 269 -30.48 -1.15 -21.68
N SER A 270 -29.87 -0.09 -22.15
CA SER A 270 -28.71 0.51 -21.47
C SER A 270 -28.82 2.04 -21.53
N ARG A 271 -28.41 2.72 -20.45
CA ARG A 271 -28.37 4.17 -20.38
C ARG A 271 -27.16 4.65 -19.59
N SER A 272 -26.69 5.84 -19.90
CA SER A 272 -25.66 6.48 -19.08
C SER A 272 -26.34 7.08 -17.84
N ILE A 273 -25.72 6.82 -16.69
CA ILE A 273 -26.15 7.39 -15.41
C ILE A 273 -24.96 8.07 -14.71
N SER A 274 -25.26 9.14 -13.99
CA SER A 274 -24.26 9.89 -13.21
C SER A 274 -24.94 10.46 -11.98
N ASP A 275 -24.86 9.71 -10.88
CA ASP A 275 -25.28 10.13 -9.55
C ASP A 275 -24.18 9.92 -8.52
N ASP A 276 -24.39 10.32 -7.27
CA ASP A 276 -23.35 10.24 -6.24
C ASP A 276 -22.95 8.80 -5.93
N LYS A 277 -23.93 7.88 -5.92
CA LYS A 277 -23.68 6.45 -5.71
C LYS A 277 -22.81 5.86 -6.83
N VAL A 278 -23.16 6.18 -8.08
CA VAL A 278 -22.41 5.73 -9.27
C VAL A 278 -21.01 6.34 -9.28
N ALA A 279 -20.90 7.64 -8.95
CA ALA A 279 -19.61 8.31 -8.87
C ALA A 279 -18.71 7.65 -7.80
N ALA A 280 -19.27 7.31 -6.64
CA ALA A 280 -18.56 6.60 -5.58
C ALA A 280 -18.10 5.21 -6.04
N MET A 281 -18.96 4.42 -6.68
CA MET A 281 -18.62 3.09 -7.19
C MET A 281 -17.51 3.12 -8.24
N VAL A 282 -17.60 4.04 -9.22
CA VAL A 282 -16.59 4.18 -10.28
C VAL A 282 -15.26 4.61 -9.68
N PHE A 283 -15.29 5.56 -8.75
CA PHE A 283 -14.08 6.03 -8.07
C PHE A 283 -13.42 4.92 -7.25
N GLN A 284 -14.19 4.21 -6.43
CA GLN A 284 -13.69 3.07 -5.64
C GLN A 284 -13.12 1.96 -6.53
N SER A 285 -13.81 1.62 -7.63
CA SER A 285 -13.31 0.60 -8.56
C SER A 285 -12.03 1.03 -9.27
N SER A 286 -11.90 2.31 -9.62
CA SER A 286 -10.70 2.86 -10.25
C SER A 286 -9.51 2.94 -9.28
N ASP A 287 -9.77 3.25 -8.01
CA ASP A 287 -8.75 3.26 -6.96
C ASP A 287 -8.25 1.84 -6.67
N LEU A 288 -9.16 0.85 -6.61
CA LEU A 288 -8.80 -0.57 -6.47
C LEU A 288 -7.99 -1.09 -7.67
N ALA A 289 -8.35 -0.69 -8.89
CA ALA A 289 -7.61 -1.06 -10.09
C ALA A 289 -6.19 -0.45 -10.08
N LYS A 290 -6.06 0.83 -9.73
CA LYS A 290 -4.75 1.50 -9.58
C LYS A 290 -3.89 0.87 -8.49
N LEU A 291 -4.50 0.39 -7.40
CA LEU A 291 -3.82 -0.35 -6.34
C LEU A 291 -3.28 -1.70 -6.82
N GLY A 292 -4.00 -2.36 -7.75
CA GLY A 292 -3.56 -3.63 -8.35
C GLY A 292 -2.47 -3.48 -9.41
N GLU A 293 -2.46 -2.36 -10.15
CA GLU A 293 -1.47 -2.09 -11.22
C GLU A 293 -0.14 -1.51 -10.70
N GLN A 294 -0.13 -0.91 -9.52
CA GLN A 294 1.10 -0.35 -8.96
C GLN A 294 1.97 -1.46 -8.35
N SER A 295 3.20 -1.53 -8.77
CA SER A 295 4.23 -2.40 -8.18
C SER A 295 4.35 -2.12 -6.69
N GLY A 296 3.77 -2.98 -5.84
CA GLY A 296 3.77 -2.83 -4.37
C GLY A 296 2.40 -2.96 -3.70
N GLY A 297 1.30 -3.14 -4.45
CA GLY A 297 -0.03 -3.29 -3.87
C GLY A 297 -0.51 -2.08 -3.04
N PRO A 298 -1.43 -2.27 -2.07
CA PRO A 298 -1.97 -1.19 -1.22
C PRO A 298 -0.90 -0.42 -0.44
N ASP A 299 0.16 -1.11 -0.05
CA ASP A 299 1.33 -0.56 0.65
C ASP A 299 2.07 0.47 -0.20
N GLY A 300 2.41 0.10 -1.44
CA GLY A 300 3.10 0.98 -2.39
C GLY A 300 2.26 2.18 -2.80
N ALA A 301 0.97 1.99 -3.03
CA ALA A 301 0.05 3.07 -3.39
C ALA A 301 -0.10 4.10 -2.26
N PHE A 302 -0.26 3.64 -1.03
CA PHE A 302 -0.36 4.54 0.12
C PHE A 302 0.95 5.30 0.36
N LEU A 303 2.09 4.64 0.25
CA LEU A 303 3.39 5.30 0.36
C LEU A 303 3.60 6.33 -0.74
N LYS A 304 3.19 6.04 -1.97
CA LYS A 304 3.22 7.01 -3.08
C LYS A 304 2.37 8.24 -2.77
N GLU A 305 1.16 8.06 -2.25
CA GLU A 305 0.29 9.17 -1.83
C GLU A 305 0.98 10.07 -0.79
N LEU A 306 1.68 9.48 0.18
CA LEU A 306 2.45 10.23 1.19
C LEU A 306 3.63 10.97 0.55
N ARG A 307 4.33 10.36 -0.39
CA ARG A 307 5.44 11.00 -1.13
C ARG A 307 4.96 12.19 -1.95
N ASP A 308 3.85 12.04 -2.66
CA ASP A 308 3.30 13.10 -3.53
C ASP A 308 2.88 14.35 -2.74
N LYS A 309 2.53 14.18 -1.46
CA LYS A 309 2.16 15.27 -0.53
C LYS A 309 3.32 15.82 0.30
N ALA A 310 4.46 15.16 0.28
CA ALA A 310 5.59 15.50 1.14
C ALA A 310 6.47 16.60 0.57
N GLN A 311 7.03 17.42 1.44
CA GLN A 311 8.12 18.34 1.10
C GLN A 311 9.46 17.64 1.34
N ILE A 312 10.15 17.30 0.24
CA ILE A 312 11.46 16.62 0.29
C ILE A 312 12.51 17.56 -0.29
N SER A 313 13.47 17.97 0.54
CA SER A 313 14.60 18.83 0.15
C SER A 313 15.91 18.07 0.31
N ARG A 314 16.69 17.98 -0.75
CA ARG A 314 18.04 17.39 -0.76
C ARG A 314 19.07 18.51 -0.68
N ARG A 315 20.09 18.35 0.16
CA ARG A 315 21.17 19.31 0.37
C ARG A 315 22.49 18.77 -0.17
#